data_631eda56b04afc202aada30bf949eb85
#
_entry.id   631eda56b04afc202aada30bf949eb85
#
_cell.length_a   1.000
_cell.length_b   1.000
_cell.length_c   1.000
_cell.angle_alpha   90.00
_cell.angle_beta   90.00
_cell.angle_gamma   90.00
#
_symmetry.space_group_name_H-M   'P 1'
#
loop_
_entity.id
_entity.type
_entity.pdbx_description
1 polymer ?
#
loop_
_entity_poly.entity_id
_entity_poly.type
_entity_poly.pdbx_seq_one_letter_code
_entity_poly.pdbx_strand_id
1 'polypeptide(L)'
;MVDRYIQGVIVFICSLLFVCGCDEHVDISETGDEDDIVTLLERKAMDSLFTNNAYSRSLLRKNMSQTADSLSYYRLMNVYSKACFAASQFDSVVYYSRIILHFCQKSSDSPQIHDLFSATYNMMGNVWGRWNFPDSAVVYYQKAYEHRKQGNELSYLPDICINLADGNVHKSDYTDAAYYYRRALFLCDSLGLPDRNKFPIYYGLGQTYMELRDFDLSNHYYEMAGRYFSQMSVPEKFTYLNNRGNHFYYKKDYREASCYMERALAVVAPYSQMIYEQNLCKANLGELYVLTDKLDSAQLYLNDSYRFFSGMNNRSAMYYIETQMIELALRQGDVSLASRMIARTVPDGHVDANMINIRNQYLQHYFEQTGDYRRAYEYLRRDQELNDSIRNEQIRTRVAELDMRYSQDTIVMRRELLIEKQSGEMKVLRLTSYIWAIACVGSIAVLF
;
A
#
# COMPACT_ATOMS: atom_id res chain seq x y z
N MET A 1 -17.66 1.91 17.21
CA MET A 1 -17.60 1.03 16.02
C MET A 1 -17.44 1.80 14.72
N VAL A 2 -17.99 3.01 14.61
CA VAL A 2 -17.87 3.89 13.41
C VAL A 2 -16.50 4.58 13.33
N ASP A 3 -15.86 4.90 14.44
CA ASP A 3 -14.56 5.61 14.49
C ASP A 3 -13.35 4.79 14.02
N ARG A 4 -13.45 3.45 14.00
CA ARG A 4 -12.40 2.58 13.44
C ARG A 4 -12.39 2.55 11.91
N TYR A 5 -13.47 3.04 11.26
CA TYR A 5 -13.64 3.01 9.81
C TYR A 5 -12.86 4.10 9.06
N ILE A 6 -12.53 5.20 9.71
CA ILE A 6 -12.11 6.43 9.00
C ILE A 6 -10.60 6.52 8.83
N GLN A 7 -9.80 5.99 9.75
CA GLN A 7 -8.32 6.01 9.63
C GLN A 7 -7.77 5.05 8.57
N GLY A 8 -8.45 3.92 8.31
CA GLY A 8 -8.08 2.99 7.24
C GLY A 8 -8.44 3.45 5.82
N VAL A 9 -9.26 4.48 5.67
CA VAL A 9 -9.81 4.89 4.37
C VAL A 9 -8.78 5.65 3.52
N ILE A 10 -7.86 6.39 4.10
CA ILE A 10 -6.97 7.28 3.35
C ILE A 10 -5.81 6.53 2.70
N VAL A 11 -5.24 5.53 3.38
CA VAL A 11 -4.12 4.75 2.83
C VAL A 11 -4.61 3.66 1.87
N PHE A 12 -5.81 3.10 2.09
CA PHE A 12 -6.36 2.01 1.28
C PHE A 12 -7.07 2.43 0.00
N ILE A 13 -7.47 3.69 -0.15
CA ILE A 13 -8.04 4.19 -1.42
C ILE A 13 -7.01 4.14 -2.55
N CYS A 14 -5.72 4.31 -2.25
CA CYS A 14 -4.67 4.24 -3.26
C CYS A 14 -4.45 2.83 -3.81
N SER A 15 -4.55 1.77 -2.98
CA SER A 15 -4.37 0.40 -3.46
C SER A 15 -5.58 -0.17 -4.23
N LEU A 16 -6.77 0.43 -4.08
CA LEU A 16 -7.99 0.01 -4.77
C LEU A 16 -8.22 0.67 -6.14
N LEU A 17 -7.56 1.81 -6.41
CA LEU A 17 -7.69 2.52 -7.69
C LEU A 17 -6.84 1.91 -8.81
N PHE A 18 -5.92 0.99 -8.50
CA PHE A 18 -5.00 0.40 -9.48
C PHE A 18 -5.51 -0.86 -10.21
N VAL A 19 -6.75 -1.25 -10.02
CA VAL A 19 -7.34 -2.37 -10.81
C VAL A 19 -7.93 -1.91 -12.14
N CYS A 20 -7.89 -0.61 -12.46
CA CYS A 20 -8.43 -0.08 -13.70
C CYS A 20 -7.33 0.47 -14.60
N GLY A 21 -7.05 -0.22 -15.68
CA GLY A 21 -6.37 0.39 -16.82
C GLY A 21 -5.53 -0.54 -17.66
N CYS A 22 -6.15 -1.46 -18.35
CA CYS A 22 -5.63 -1.94 -19.61
C CYS A 22 -6.71 -1.73 -20.68
N ASP A 23 -6.72 -0.54 -21.28
CA ASP A 23 -7.31 -0.35 -22.58
C ASP A 23 -6.24 -0.68 -23.64
N GLU A 24 -6.15 -1.93 -24.01
CA GLU A 24 -5.76 -2.30 -25.35
C GLU A 24 -6.98 -2.92 -26.01
N HIS A 25 -7.51 -2.25 -27.02
CA HIS A 25 -8.46 -2.81 -27.95
C HIS A 25 -7.81 -4.01 -28.63
N VAL A 26 -8.13 -5.19 -28.16
CA VAL A 26 -7.90 -6.42 -28.91
C VAL A 26 -9.19 -6.73 -29.64
N ASP A 27 -9.15 -6.68 -30.97
CA ASP A 27 -10.20 -7.18 -31.85
C ASP A 27 -10.47 -8.66 -31.51
N ILE A 28 -11.68 -8.93 -31.04
CA ILE A 28 -12.13 -10.27 -30.71
C ILE A 28 -12.67 -10.91 -31.99
N SER A 29 -11.88 -11.76 -32.60
CA SER A 29 -12.42 -12.76 -33.54
C SER A 29 -13.19 -13.82 -32.76
N GLU A 30 -14.40 -14.11 -33.21
CA GLU A 30 -15.32 -15.09 -32.65
C GLU A 30 -14.68 -16.49 -32.59
N THR A 31 -14.17 -16.89 -31.43
CA THR A 31 -13.88 -18.31 -31.11
C THR A 31 -14.57 -18.62 -29.79
N GLY A 32 -15.62 -19.44 -29.88
CA GLY A 32 -16.52 -19.70 -28.77
C GLY A 32 -16.05 -20.79 -27.81
N ASP A 33 -14.93 -20.57 -27.10
CA ASP A 33 -14.55 -21.39 -25.96
C ASP A 33 -15.19 -20.78 -24.67
N GLU A 34 -15.74 -21.63 -23.80
CA GLU A 34 -16.43 -21.19 -22.57
C GLU A 34 -15.51 -20.36 -21.67
N ASP A 35 -14.21 -20.65 -21.67
CA ASP A 35 -13.18 -19.89 -20.94
C ASP A 35 -13.01 -18.45 -21.47
N ASP A 36 -13.13 -18.24 -22.78
CA ASP A 36 -13.09 -16.90 -23.39
C ASP A 36 -14.29 -16.05 -23.00
N ILE A 37 -15.47 -16.66 -22.91
CA ILE A 37 -16.71 -16.00 -22.49
C ILE A 37 -16.62 -15.58 -21.03
N VAL A 38 -16.13 -16.44 -20.14
CA VAL A 38 -15.98 -16.13 -18.71
C VAL A 38 -14.98 -15.01 -18.51
N THR A 39 -13.85 -15.05 -19.19
CA THR A 39 -12.84 -13.99 -19.13
C THR A 39 -13.39 -12.65 -19.61
N LEU A 40 -14.18 -12.63 -20.69
CA LEU A 40 -14.85 -11.42 -21.16
C LEU A 40 -15.87 -10.87 -20.15
N LEU A 41 -16.64 -11.75 -19.49
CA LEU A 41 -17.60 -11.36 -18.45
C LEU A 41 -16.88 -10.80 -17.22
N GLU A 42 -15.81 -11.42 -16.81
CA GLU A 42 -14.95 -10.93 -15.72
C GLU A 42 -14.46 -9.52 -16.03
N ARG A 43 -13.92 -9.26 -17.22
CA ARG A 43 -13.45 -7.94 -17.67
C ARG A 43 -14.59 -6.92 -17.65
N LYS A 44 -15.72 -7.19 -18.30
CA LYS A 44 -16.87 -6.28 -18.34
C LYS A 44 -17.39 -5.93 -16.95
N ALA A 45 -17.42 -6.92 -16.05
CA ALA A 45 -17.84 -6.71 -14.67
C ALA A 45 -16.83 -5.85 -13.90
N MET A 46 -15.53 -6.05 -14.11
CA MET A 46 -14.46 -5.27 -13.49
C MET A 46 -14.44 -3.82 -13.98
N ASP A 47 -14.63 -3.56 -15.28
CA ASP A 47 -14.66 -2.21 -15.87
C ASP A 47 -15.79 -1.35 -15.27
N SER A 48 -16.92 -1.98 -14.93
CA SER A 48 -18.06 -1.29 -14.33
C SER A 48 -18.11 -1.33 -12.80
N LEU A 49 -17.11 -1.95 -12.16
CA LEU A 49 -17.09 -2.23 -10.72
C LEU A 49 -17.32 -0.98 -9.84
N PHE A 50 -16.65 0.12 -10.20
CA PHE A 50 -16.69 1.37 -9.44
C PHE A 50 -17.63 2.41 -10.05
N THR A 51 -17.92 2.34 -11.35
CA THR A 51 -18.77 3.29 -12.06
C THR A 51 -20.24 2.89 -12.02
N ASN A 52 -20.55 1.61 -12.10
CA ASN A 52 -21.92 1.06 -12.05
C ASN A 52 -21.93 -0.33 -11.40
N ASN A 53 -21.70 -0.37 -10.09
CA ASN A 53 -21.63 -1.60 -9.31
C ASN A 53 -22.92 -2.46 -9.41
N ALA A 54 -24.09 -1.81 -9.52
CA ALA A 54 -25.37 -2.52 -9.66
C ALA A 54 -25.42 -3.30 -10.98
N TYR A 55 -24.96 -2.72 -12.08
CA TYR A 55 -24.84 -3.39 -13.37
C TYR A 55 -23.86 -4.57 -13.29
N SER A 56 -22.66 -4.36 -12.73
CA SER A 56 -21.65 -5.39 -12.55
C SER A 56 -22.24 -6.61 -11.82
N ARG A 57 -22.91 -6.41 -10.69
CA ARG A 57 -23.54 -7.48 -9.91
C ARG A 57 -24.68 -8.17 -10.66
N SER A 58 -25.52 -7.43 -11.40
CA SER A 58 -26.60 -7.99 -12.20
C SER A 58 -26.06 -8.88 -13.31
N LEU A 59 -25.05 -8.38 -14.04
CA LEU A 59 -24.35 -9.13 -15.10
C LEU A 59 -23.81 -10.47 -14.58
N LEU A 60 -23.09 -10.44 -13.46
CA LEU A 60 -22.49 -11.62 -12.87
C LEU A 60 -23.53 -12.61 -12.38
N ARG A 61 -24.59 -12.17 -11.67
CA ARG A 61 -25.67 -13.07 -11.21
C ARG A 61 -26.35 -13.81 -12.35
N LYS A 62 -26.67 -13.08 -13.43
CA LYS A 62 -27.31 -13.64 -14.61
C LYS A 62 -26.45 -14.75 -15.23
N ASN A 63 -25.16 -14.48 -15.41
CA ASN A 63 -24.27 -15.42 -16.07
C ASN A 63 -23.87 -16.59 -15.17
N MET A 64 -23.69 -16.39 -13.87
CA MET A 64 -23.47 -17.50 -12.91
C MET A 64 -24.60 -18.51 -12.95
N SER A 65 -25.86 -18.10 -13.11
CA SER A 65 -27.01 -19.03 -13.21
C SER A 65 -27.06 -19.85 -14.52
N GLN A 66 -26.26 -19.46 -15.52
CA GLN A 66 -26.19 -20.09 -16.84
C GLN A 66 -24.90 -20.87 -17.08
N THR A 67 -23.93 -20.76 -16.18
CA THR A 67 -22.63 -21.44 -16.30
C THR A 67 -22.74 -22.87 -15.85
N ALA A 68 -22.37 -23.81 -16.72
CA ALA A 68 -22.42 -25.25 -16.46
C ALA A 68 -21.14 -25.77 -15.77
N ASP A 69 -20.00 -25.17 -16.09
CA ASP A 69 -18.71 -25.53 -15.49
C ASP A 69 -18.55 -24.96 -14.08
N SER A 70 -18.14 -25.83 -13.16
CA SER A 70 -17.99 -25.45 -11.76
C SER A 70 -16.88 -24.42 -11.52
N LEU A 71 -15.73 -24.55 -12.20
CA LEU A 71 -14.61 -23.61 -12.03
C LEU A 71 -15.01 -22.22 -12.51
N SER A 72 -15.59 -22.11 -13.69
CA SER A 72 -16.12 -20.88 -14.27
C SER A 72 -17.16 -20.21 -13.36
N TYR A 73 -18.08 -20.98 -12.77
CA TYR A 73 -19.03 -20.48 -11.80
C TYR A 73 -18.36 -19.82 -10.59
N TYR A 74 -17.34 -20.47 -10.00
CA TYR A 74 -16.65 -19.93 -8.84
C TYR A 74 -15.68 -18.77 -9.18
N ARG A 75 -15.15 -18.71 -10.39
CA ARG A 75 -14.42 -17.53 -10.91
C ARG A 75 -15.36 -16.32 -10.95
N LEU A 76 -16.53 -16.42 -11.57
CA LEU A 76 -17.54 -15.35 -11.59
C LEU A 76 -18.00 -14.98 -10.18
N MET A 77 -18.16 -15.94 -9.26
CA MET A 77 -18.47 -15.67 -7.85
C MET A 77 -17.35 -14.86 -7.16
N ASN A 78 -16.08 -15.10 -7.48
CA ASN A 78 -14.97 -14.30 -6.95
C ASN A 78 -15.07 -12.84 -7.43
N VAL A 79 -15.37 -12.59 -8.72
CA VAL A 79 -15.59 -11.23 -9.23
C VAL A 79 -16.84 -10.60 -8.59
N TYR A 80 -17.90 -11.38 -8.34
CA TYR A 80 -19.05 -10.89 -7.60
C TYR A 80 -18.71 -10.49 -6.17
N SER A 81 -17.83 -11.25 -5.51
CA SER A 81 -17.28 -10.90 -4.19
C SER A 81 -16.49 -9.58 -4.23
N LYS A 82 -15.71 -9.32 -5.29
CA LYS A 82 -15.04 -8.01 -5.50
C LYS A 82 -16.07 -6.88 -5.65
N ALA A 83 -17.20 -7.13 -6.35
CA ALA A 83 -18.28 -6.15 -6.46
C ALA A 83 -18.97 -5.86 -5.10
N CYS A 84 -19.13 -6.88 -4.25
CA CYS A 84 -19.60 -6.70 -2.88
C CYS A 84 -18.61 -5.88 -2.04
N PHE A 85 -17.31 -6.11 -2.22
CA PHE A 85 -16.28 -5.32 -1.55
C PHE A 85 -16.32 -3.84 -1.94
N ALA A 86 -16.41 -3.55 -3.24
CA ALA A 86 -16.56 -2.18 -3.74
C ALA A 86 -17.84 -1.48 -3.21
N ALA A 87 -18.89 -2.25 -2.91
CA ALA A 87 -20.12 -1.77 -2.26
C ALA A 87 -20.03 -1.75 -0.71
N SER A 88 -18.86 -1.98 -0.13
CA SER A 88 -18.63 -2.06 1.33
C SER A 88 -19.46 -3.16 2.04
N GLN A 89 -19.89 -4.19 1.34
CA GLN A 89 -20.67 -5.33 1.86
C GLN A 89 -19.70 -6.44 2.33
N PHE A 90 -18.90 -6.16 3.34
CA PHE A 90 -17.78 -7.04 3.75
C PHE A 90 -18.22 -8.40 4.28
N ASP A 91 -19.38 -8.50 4.97
CA ASP A 91 -19.93 -9.79 5.40
C ASP A 91 -20.28 -10.68 4.22
N SER A 92 -20.80 -10.09 3.13
CA SER A 92 -21.07 -10.81 1.88
C SER A 92 -19.77 -11.32 1.24
N VAL A 93 -18.71 -10.52 1.28
CA VAL A 93 -17.38 -10.95 0.79
C VAL A 93 -16.89 -12.18 1.56
N VAL A 94 -16.97 -12.16 2.89
CA VAL A 94 -16.57 -13.30 3.73
C VAL A 94 -17.41 -14.52 3.44
N TYR A 95 -18.72 -14.35 3.26
CA TYR A 95 -19.64 -15.45 2.94
C TYR A 95 -19.26 -16.13 1.60
N TYR A 96 -19.14 -15.36 0.52
CA TYR A 96 -18.78 -15.92 -0.79
C TYR A 96 -17.36 -16.48 -0.80
N SER A 97 -16.42 -15.84 -0.14
CA SER A 97 -15.05 -16.35 -0.02
C SER A 97 -14.99 -17.72 0.64
N ARG A 98 -15.78 -17.97 1.70
CA ARG A 98 -15.85 -19.27 2.35
C ARG A 98 -16.38 -20.35 1.41
N ILE A 99 -17.39 -20.05 0.61
CA ILE A 99 -17.96 -20.97 -0.39
C ILE A 99 -16.90 -21.32 -1.44
N ILE A 100 -16.21 -20.32 -1.98
CA ILE A 100 -15.15 -20.52 -2.98
C ILE A 100 -14.00 -21.36 -2.40
N LEU A 101 -13.52 -21.03 -1.20
CA LEU A 101 -12.45 -21.81 -0.57
C LEU A 101 -12.84 -23.27 -0.32
N HIS A 102 -14.09 -23.53 0.06
CA HIS A 102 -14.59 -24.89 0.22
C HIS A 102 -14.61 -25.67 -1.10
N PHE A 103 -15.01 -25.03 -2.20
CA PHE A 103 -14.89 -25.62 -3.53
C PHE A 103 -13.45 -25.93 -3.88
N CYS A 104 -12.54 -24.97 -3.75
CA CYS A 104 -11.11 -25.16 -4.06
C CYS A 104 -10.49 -26.32 -3.27
N GLN A 105 -10.84 -26.46 -1.98
CA GLN A 105 -10.35 -27.56 -1.12
C GLN A 105 -10.80 -28.94 -1.55
N LYS A 106 -11.92 -29.03 -2.27
CA LYS A 106 -12.48 -30.31 -2.79
C LYS A 106 -12.09 -30.59 -4.22
N SER A 107 -11.56 -29.61 -4.93
CA SER A 107 -11.16 -29.72 -6.33
C SER A 107 -9.81 -30.44 -6.47
N SER A 108 -9.55 -31.01 -7.63
CA SER A 108 -8.25 -31.54 -7.99
C SER A 108 -7.22 -30.40 -8.02
N ASP A 109 -6.00 -30.69 -7.61
CA ASP A 109 -4.89 -29.74 -7.62
C ASP A 109 -4.57 -29.32 -9.07
N SER A 110 -4.65 -28.01 -9.34
CA SER A 110 -4.35 -27.43 -10.64
C SER A 110 -3.96 -25.96 -10.52
N PRO A 111 -3.19 -25.41 -11.47
CA PRO A 111 -2.82 -23.99 -11.46
C PRO A 111 -4.03 -23.04 -11.40
N GLN A 112 -5.12 -23.35 -12.08
CA GLN A 112 -6.34 -22.55 -12.08
C GLN A 112 -7.02 -22.52 -10.70
N ILE A 113 -7.01 -23.65 -9.98
CA ILE A 113 -7.51 -23.72 -8.60
C ILE A 113 -6.59 -22.90 -7.68
N HIS A 114 -5.29 -22.93 -7.87
CA HIS A 114 -4.36 -22.07 -7.14
C HIS A 114 -4.60 -20.59 -7.42
N ASP A 115 -4.90 -20.20 -8.66
CA ASP A 115 -5.27 -18.82 -9.00
C ASP A 115 -6.53 -18.36 -8.27
N LEU A 116 -7.53 -19.23 -8.19
CA LEU A 116 -8.78 -18.95 -7.49
C LEU A 116 -8.59 -18.89 -5.96
N PHE A 117 -7.80 -19.80 -5.36
CA PHE A 117 -7.38 -19.70 -3.96
C PHE A 117 -6.72 -18.36 -3.67
N SER A 118 -5.74 -17.99 -4.50
CA SER A 118 -4.98 -16.75 -4.35
C SER A 118 -5.89 -15.52 -4.39
N ALA A 119 -6.73 -15.41 -5.41
CA ALA A 119 -7.66 -14.30 -5.56
C ALA A 119 -8.62 -14.19 -4.36
N THR A 120 -9.10 -15.33 -3.85
CA THR A 120 -10.03 -15.38 -2.72
C THR A 120 -9.35 -15.02 -1.40
N TYR A 121 -8.14 -15.55 -1.14
CA TYR A 121 -7.37 -15.19 0.05
C TYR A 121 -6.96 -13.71 0.03
N ASN A 122 -6.56 -13.17 -1.12
CA ASN A 122 -6.26 -11.74 -1.26
C ASN A 122 -7.48 -10.88 -0.92
N MET A 123 -8.68 -11.27 -1.35
CA MET A 123 -9.92 -10.56 -1.01
C MET A 123 -10.24 -10.65 0.49
N MET A 124 -10.01 -11.80 1.13
CA MET A 124 -10.12 -11.93 2.58
C MET A 124 -9.13 -11.01 3.30
N GLY A 125 -7.89 -10.93 2.84
CA GLY A 125 -6.90 -10.00 3.37
C GLY A 125 -7.38 -8.55 3.31
N ASN A 126 -7.95 -8.14 2.17
CA ASN A 126 -8.52 -6.81 2.00
C ASN A 126 -9.65 -6.52 3.02
N VAL A 127 -10.53 -7.49 3.28
CA VAL A 127 -11.61 -7.33 4.29
C VAL A 127 -11.03 -7.16 5.69
N TRP A 128 -10.07 -7.99 6.09
CA TRP A 128 -9.45 -7.88 7.40
C TRP A 128 -8.68 -6.56 7.58
N GLY A 129 -8.00 -6.09 6.51
CA GLY A 129 -7.38 -4.77 6.51
C GLY A 129 -8.40 -3.65 6.71
N ARG A 130 -9.56 -3.72 6.03
CA ARG A 130 -10.67 -2.75 6.20
C ARG A 130 -11.28 -2.78 7.59
N TRP A 131 -11.30 -3.92 8.23
CA TRP A 131 -11.75 -4.05 9.63
C TRP A 131 -10.67 -3.63 10.64
N ASN A 132 -9.51 -3.17 10.18
CA ASN A 132 -8.37 -2.76 11.01
C ASN A 132 -7.77 -3.90 11.84
N PHE A 133 -7.65 -5.09 11.23
CA PHE A 133 -6.95 -6.24 11.76
C PHE A 133 -5.75 -6.59 10.87
N PRO A 134 -4.66 -5.81 10.91
CA PRO A 134 -3.55 -5.96 9.98
C PRO A 134 -2.82 -7.31 10.11
N ASP A 135 -2.71 -7.88 11.30
CA ASP A 135 -2.13 -9.22 11.49
C ASP A 135 -2.90 -10.28 10.72
N SER A 136 -4.23 -10.26 10.81
CA SER A 136 -5.08 -11.18 10.04
C SER A 136 -4.97 -10.93 8.54
N ALA A 137 -4.92 -9.65 8.12
CA ALA A 137 -4.76 -9.30 6.70
C ALA A 137 -3.47 -9.88 6.13
N VAL A 138 -2.33 -9.69 6.80
CA VAL A 138 -1.02 -10.22 6.39
C VAL A 138 -1.05 -11.75 6.28
N VAL A 139 -1.68 -12.47 7.21
CA VAL A 139 -1.81 -13.93 7.13
C VAL A 139 -2.57 -14.36 5.87
N TYR A 140 -3.65 -13.66 5.52
CA TYR A 140 -4.41 -13.98 4.30
C TYR A 140 -3.65 -13.60 3.02
N TYR A 141 -2.96 -12.47 2.99
CA TYR A 141 -2.10 -12.10 1.86
C TYR A 141 -0.93 -13.07 1.68
N GLN A 142 -0.36 -13.59 2.78
CA GLN A 142 0.68 -14.61 2.70
C GLN A 142 0.15 -15.90 2.04
N LYS A 143 -1.04 -16.36 2.42
CA LYS A 143 -1.70 -17.50 1.75
C LYS A 143 -1.94 -17.22 0.27
N ALA A 144 -2.41 -16.01 -0.06
CA ALA A 144 -2.61 -15.60 -1.45
C ALA A 144 -1.31 -15.67 -2.25
N TYR A 145 -0.20 -15.19 -1.67
CA TYR A 145 1.13 -15.22 -2.28
C TYR A 145 1.60 -16.64 -2.56
N GLU A 146 1.48 -17.56 -1.59
CA GLU A 146 1.93 -18.96 -1.76
C GLU A 146 1.12 -19.69 -2.83
N HIS A 147 -0.19 -19.48 -2.90
CA HIS A 147 -1.01 -20.05 -3.96
C HIS A 147 -0.70 -19.43 -5.34
N ARG A 148 -0.51 -18.09 -5.42
CA ARG A 148 -0.21 -17.43 -6.70
C ARG A 148 1.07 -17.94 -7.36
N LYS A 149 2.07 -18.31 -6.57
CA LYS A 149 3.32 -18.90 -7.08
C LYS A 149 3.11 -20.24 -7.80
N GLN A 150 2.02 -20.93 -7.51
CA GLN A 150 1.66 -22.23 -8.08
C GLN A 150 0.58 -22.10 -9.18
N GLY A 151 0.05 -20.92 -9.38
CA GLY A 151 -0.93 -20.60 -10.42
C GLY A 151 -0.30 -20.21 -11.75
N ASN A 152 -1.15 -19.88 -12.72
CA ASN A 152 -0.75 -19.39 -14.04
C ASN A 152 -0.62 -17.87 -14.12
N GLU A 153 -1.36 -17.13 -13.28
CA GLU A 153 -1.48 -15.68 -13.34
C GLU A 153 -0.41 -14.96 -12.51
N LEU A 154 0.87 -15.22 -12.82
CA LEU A 154 2.01 -14.68 -12.07
C LEU A 154 2.11 -13.14 -12.11
N SER A 155 1.47 -12.49 -13.10
CA SER A 155 1.42 -11.03 -13.23
C SER A 155 0.76 -10.32 -12.05
N TYR A 156 -0.06 -11.02 -11.24
CA TYR A 156 -0.66 -10.49 -10.01
C TYR A 156 0.22 -10.66 -8.74
N LEU A 157 1.38 -11.31 -8.85
CA LEU A 157 2.30 -11.42 -7.69
C LEU A 157 2.75 -10.06 -7.14
N PRO A 158 3.11 -9.06 -7.97
CA PRO A 158 3.47 -7.74 -7.45
C PRO A 158 2.36 -7.11 -6.62
N ASP A 159 1.10 -7.20 -7.04
CA ASP A 159 -0.04 -6.62 -6.31
C ASP A 159 -0.22 -7.28 -4.92
N ILE A 160 -0.03 -8.60 -4.84
CA ILE A 160 -0.08 -9.30 -3.56
C ILE A 160 1.10 -8.90 -2.67
N CYS A 161 2.29 -8.69 -3.24
CA CYS A 161 3.44 -8.19 -2.49
C CYS A 161 3.20 -6.75 -1.99
N ILE A 162 2.54 -5.89 -2.78
CA ILE A 162 2.13 -4.54 -2.34
C ILE A 162 1.16 -4.66 -1.15
N ASN A 163 0.15 -5.52 -1.24
CA ASN A 163 -0.80 -5.73 -0.14
C ASN A 163 -0.12 -6.27 1.13
N LEU A 164 0.86 -7.17 0.98
CA LEU A 164 1.70 -7.64 2.11
C LEU A 164 2.50 -6.49 2.72
N ALA A 165 3.10 -5.65 1.88
CA ALA A 165 3.86 -4.49 2.33
C ALA A 165 2.97 -3.49 3.08
N ASP A 166 1.81 -3.12 2.50
CA ASP A 166 0.83 -2.23 3.12
C ASP A 166 0.34 -2.79 4.48
N GLY A 167 0.04 -4.09 4.53
CA GLY A 167 -0.35 -4.77 5.76
C GLY A 167 0.74 -4.68 6.85
N ASN A 168 2.01 -4.81 6.47
CA ASN A 168 3.13 -4.68 7.40
C ASN A 168 3.39 -3.22 7.82
N VAL A 169 3.17 -2.23 6.94
CA VAL A 169 3.17 -0.80 7.33
C VAL A 169 2.12 -0.57 8.43
N HIS A 170 0.91 -1.11 8.28
CA HIS A 170 -0.15 -0.98 9.30
C HIS A 170 0.18 -1.69 10.63
N LYS A 171 1.04 -2.71 10.60
CA LYS A 171 1.59 -3.36 11.80
C LYS A 171 2.77 -2.58 12.39
N SER A 172 3.26 -1.56 11.72
CA SER A 172 4.54 -0.89 12.00
C SER A 172 5.76 -1.83 11.84
N ASP A 173 5.63 -2.89 11.07
CA ASP A 173 6.74 -3.76 10.67
C ASP A 173 7.36 -3.27 9.36
N TYR A 174 8.15 -2.21 9.46
CA TYR A 174 8.71 -1.52 8.31
C TYR A 174 9.79 -2.32 7.59
N THR A 175 10.43 -3.28 8.29
CA THR A 175 11.40 -4.22 7.69
C THR A 175 10.72 -5.10 6.66
N ASP A 176 9.66 -5.79 7.05
CA ASP A 176 8.90 -6.65 6.15
C ASP A 176 8.19 -5.84 5.07
N ALA A 177 7.70 -4.63 5.40
CA ALA A 177 7.11 -3.74 4.41
C ALA A 177 8.12 -3.39 3.29
N ALA A 178 9.33 -2.95 3.63
CA ALA A 178 10.37 -2.64 2.65
C ALA A 178 10.77 -3.88 1.83
N TYR A 179 10.83 -5.06 2.46
CA TYR A 179 11.10 -6.33 1.77
C TYR A 179 10.06 -6.63 0.70
N TYR A 180 8.77 -6.58 1.04
CA TYR A 180 7.71 -6.92 0.08
C TYR A 180 7.54 -5.89 -1.02
N TYR A 181 7.69 -4.58 -0.75
CA TYR A 181 7.71 -3.57 -1.82
C TYR A 181 8.88 -3.78 -2.79
N ARG A 182 10.09 -4.06 -2.29
CA ARG A 182 11.24 -4.39 -3.17
C ARG A 182 11.01 -5.67 -3.95
N ARG A 183 10.37 -6.67 -3.33
CA ARG A 183 9.98 -7.90 -4.02
C ARG A 183 8.98 -7.63 -5.13
N ALA A 184 8.00 -6.74 -4.91
CA ALA A 184 7.06 -6.31 -5.93
C ALA A 184 7.78 -5.62 -7.10
N LEU A 185 8.73 -4.72 -6.82
CA LEU A 185 9.51 -4.03 -7.85
C LEU A 185 10.31 -5.02 -8.71
N PHE A 186 11.01 -5.96 -8.06
CA PHE A 186 11.74 -7.02 -8.75
C PHE A 186 10.83 -7.87 -9.65
N LEU A 187 9.63 -8.21 -9.17
CA LEU A 187 8.65 -8.98 -9.94
C LEU A 187 8.11 -8.18 -11.13
N CYS A 188 7.84 -6.88 -10.98
CA CYS A 188 7.46 -6.02 -12.10
C CYS A 188 8.51 -6.03 -13.20
N ASP A 189 9.80 -5.89 -12.84
CA ASP A 189 10.90 -5.92 -13.79
C ASP A 189 11.07 -7.30 -14.45
N SER A 190 11.01 -8.36 -13.64
CA SER A 190 11.21 -9.74 -14.12
C SER A 190 10.09 -10.23 -15.04
N LEU A 191 8.87 -9.74 -14.84
CA LEU A 191 7.69 -10.10 -15.63
C LEU A 191 7.45 -9.12 -16.80
N GLY A 192 8.27 -8.07 -16.93
CA GLY A 192 8.13 -7.06 -17.98
C GLY A 192 6.84 -6.25 -17.89
N LEU A 193 6.33 -6.02 -16.68
CA LEU A 193 5.09 -5.29 -16.47
C LEU A 193 5.26 -3.79 -16.76
N PRO A 194 4.18 -3.08 -17.15
CA PRO A 194 4.22 -1.66 -17.44
C PRO A 194 4.77 -0.84 -16.28
N ASP A 195 5.56 0.20 -16.59
CA ASP A 195 6.17 1.07 -15.57
C ASP A 195 5.17 1.75 -14.64
N ARG A 196 3.94 2.00 -15.10
CA ARG A 196 2.86 2.56 -14.27
C ARG A 196 2.55 1.71 -13.03
N ASN A 197 2.78 0.39 -13.10
CA ASN A 197 2.57 -0.51 -11.97
C ASN A 197 3.59 -0.29 -10.85
N LYS A 198 4.67 0.46 -11.11
CA LYS A 198 5.72 0.77 -10.12
C LYS A 198 5.39 1.97 -9.24
N PHE A 199 4.41 2.81 -9.62
CA PHE A 199 4.04 4.00 -8.81
C PHE A 199 3.69 3.65 -7.36
N PRO A 200 2.73 2.71 -7.08
CA PRO A 200 2.38 2.36 -5.69
C PRO A 200 3.57 1.82 -4.92
N ILE A 201 4.46 1.09 -5.59
CA ILE A 201 5.65 0.52 -4.97
C ILE A 201 6.63 1.63 -4.55
N TYR A 202 6.94 2.56 -5.45
CA TYR A 202 7.82 3.69 -5.13
C TYR A 202 7.24 4.58 -4.03
N TYR A 203 5.93 4.84 -4.10
CA TYR A 203 5.21 5.59 -3.08
C TYR A 203 5.29 4.90 -1.72
N GLY A 204 4.98 3.59 -1.67
CA GLY A 204 5.03 2.79 -0.44
C GLY A 204 6.44 2.71 0.17
N LEU A 205 7.49 2.54 -0.67
CA LEU A 205 8.88 2.61 -0.22
C LEU A 205 9.22 3.99 0.33
N GLY A 206 8.80 5.07 -0.33
CA GLY A 206 8.99 6.44 0.14
C GLY A 206 8.39 6.64 1.53
N GLN A 207 7.17 6.15 1.76
CA GLN A 207 6.49 6.20 3.05
C GLN A 207 7.21 5.33 4.09
N THR A 208 7.55 4.09 3.75
CA THR A 208 8.23 3.17 4.67
C THR A 208 9.56 3.73 5.16
N TYR A 209 10.38 4.28 4.26
CA TYR A 209 11.66 4.90 4.66
C TYR A 209 11.49 6.23 5.40
N MET A 210 10.40 6.95 5.17
CA MET A 210 10.06 8.12 5.97
C MET A 210 9.79 7.73 7.43
N GLU A 211 9.01 6.68 7.66
CA GLU A 211 8.75 6.18 9.02
C GLU A 211 10.03 5.69 9.71
N LEU A 212 10.93 5.06 8.97
CA LEU A 212 12.25 4.65 9.44
C LEU A 212 13.24 5.82 9.61
N ARG A 213 12.85 7.06 9.30
CA ARG A 213 13.72 8.25 9.32
C ARG A 213 14.96 8.15 8.40
N ASP A 214 14.94 7.26 7.40
CA ASP A 214 15.92 7.25 6.31
C ASP A 214 15.45 8.22 5.21
N PHE A 215 15.69 9.51 5.44
CA PHE A 215 15.17 10.57 4.59
C PHE A 215 15.80 10.60 3.20
N ASP A 216 17.00 10.06 3.02
CA ASP A 216 17.65 9.99 1.71
C ASP A 216 16.98 8.95 0.83
N LEU A 217 16.74 7.74 1.34
CA LEU A 217 16.00 6.72 0.61
C LEU A 217 14.53 7.11 0.42
N SER A 218 13.89 7.68 1.45
CA SER A 218 12.53 8.20 1.34
C SER A 218 12.41 9.22 0.22
N ASN A 219 13.31 10.21 0.17
CA ASN A 219 13.34 11.21 -0.90
C ASN A 219 13.52 10.58 -2.28
N HIS A 220 14.49 9.67 -2.41
CA HIS A 220 14.75 8.97 -3.66
C HIS A 220 13.49 8.28 -4.21
N TYR A 221 12.79 7.51 -3.37
CA TYR A 221 11.60 6.79 -3.80
C TYR A 221 10.39 7.71 -4.06
N TYR A 222 10.22 8.77 -3.28
CA TYR A 222 9.20 9.77 -3.60
C TYR A 222 9.49 10.52 -4.91
N GLU A 223 10.74 10.78 -5.26
CA GLU A 223 11.09 11.35 -6.57
C GLU A 223 10.76 10.39 -7.71
N MET A 224 11.02 9.09 -7.53
CA MET A 224 10.62 8.07 -8.50
C MET A 224 9.08 8.03 -8.66
N ALA A 225 8.33 8.06 -7.56
CA ALA A 225 6.87 8.13 -7.60
C ALA A 225 6.37 9.43 -8.28
N GLY A 226 7.05 10.55 -8.02
CA GLY A 226 6.72 11.86 -8.58
C GLY A 226 6.78 11.94 -10.10
N ARG A 227 7.51 11.05 -10.78
CA ARG A 227 7.54 10.97 -12.25
C ARG A 227 6.18 10.64 -12.85
N TYR A 228 5.30 10.03 -12.06
CA TYR A 228 3.93 9.67 -12.47
C TYR A 228 2.90 10.72 -12.09
N PHE A 229 3.30 11.86 -11.50
CA PHE A 229 2.38 12.87 -10.94
C PHE A 229 1.32 13.37 -11.93
N SER A 230 1.67 13.56 -13.19
CA SER A 230 0.73 13.99 -14.24
C SER A 230 -0.40 12.99 -14.50
N GLN A 231 -0.12 11.69 -14.30
CA GLN A 231 -1.04 10.58 -14.52
C GLN A 231 -1.90 10.26 -13.30
N MET A 232 -1.56 10.80 -12.12
CA MET A 232 -2.27 10.57 -10.88
C MET A 232 -3.67 11.19 -10.91
N SER A 233 -4.63 10.48 -10.34
CA SER A 233 -5.95 11.02 -9.98
C SER A 233 -5.84 12.10 -8.89
N VAL A 234 -6.91 12.86 -8.67
CA VAL A 234 -6.92 13.91 -7.63
C VAL A 234 -6.64 13.35 -6.23
N PRO A 235 -7.26 12.23 -5.79
CA PRO A 235 -6.91 11.62 -4.50
C PRO A 235 -5.44 11.19 -4.40
N GLU A 236 -4.88 10.61 -5.46
CA GLU A 236 -3.47 10.19 -5.48
C GLU A 236 -2.51 11.39 -5.41
N LYS A 237 -2.80 12.46 -6.16
CA LYS A 237 -2.04 13.71 -6.07
C LYS A 237 -2.04 14.29 -4.66
N PHE A 238 -3.23 14.31 -4.03
CA PHE A 238 -3.35 14.73 -2.64
C PHE A 238 -2.49 13.87 -1.71
N THR A 239 -2.65 12.55 -1.77
CA THR A 239 -1.91 11.62 -0.89
C THR A 239 -0.41 11.75 -1.09
N TYR A 240 0.04 11.82 -2.34
CA TYR A 240 1.46 12.03 -2.66
C TYR A 240 1.99 13.33 -2.07
N LEU A 241 1.31 14.45 -2.30
CA LEU A 241 1.74 15.77 -1.81
C LEU A 241 1.71 15.86 -0.29
N ASN A 242 0.66 15.32 0.35
CA ASN A 242 0.53 15.28 1.80
C ASN A 242 1.69 14.49 2.44
N ASN A 243 2.02 13.31 1.91
CA ASN A 243 3.10 12.50 2.46
C ASN A 243 4.50 13.05 2.13
N ARG A 244 4.65 13.75 1.00
CA ARG A 244 5.87 14.56 0.76
C ARG A 244 6.01 15.68 1.79
N GLY A 245 4.91 16.33 2.17
CA GLY A 245 4.90 17.31 3.26
C GLY A 245 5.31 16.68 4.58
N ASN A 246 4.79 15.50 4.92
CA ASN A 246 5.18 14.75 6.13
C ASN A 246 6.68 14.38 6.11
N HIS A 247 7.23 13.97 4.96
CA HIS A 247 8.66 13.70 4.81
C HIS A 247 9.51 14.91 5.24
N PHE A 248 9.20 16.09 4.73
CA PHE A 248 9.93 17.32 5.10
C PHE A 248 9.64 17.76 6.54
N TYR A 249 8.43 17.53 7.05
CA TYR A 249 8.08 17.75 8.45
C TYR A 249 9.00 16.94 9.39
N TYR A 250 9.11 15.63 9.16
CA TYR A 250 9.97 14.78 9.96
C TYR A 250 11.48 15.10 9.80
N LYS A 251 11.88 15.60 8.65
CA LYS A 251 13.23 16.15 8.41
C LYS A 251 13.45 17.51 9.10
N LYS A 252 12.40 18.08 9.70
CA LYS A 252 12.35 19.42 10.32
C LYS A 252 12.56 20.57 9.32
N ASP A 253 12.38 20.33 8.02
CA ASP A 253 12.31 21.34 7.00
C ASP A 253 10.86 21.83 6.83
N TYR A 254 10.44 22.64 7.80
CA TYR A 254 9.04 23.10 7.88
C TYR A 254 8.63 24.03 6.74
N ARG A 255 9.60 24.66 6.07
CA ARG A 255 9.34 25.49 4.90
C ARG A 255 8.89 24.65 3.71
N GLU A 256 9.67 23.62 3.37
CA GLU A 256 9.31 22.69 2.30
C GLU A 256 8.06 21.89 2.66
N ALA A 257 7.91 21.48 3.92
CA ALA A 257 6.70 20.83 4.40
C ALA A 257 5.45 21.67 4.13
N SER A 258 5.48 22.98 4.48
CA SER A 258 4.36 23.90 4.22
C SER A 258 4.05 24.01 2.72
N CYS A 259 5.09 24.12 1.87
CA CYS A 259 4.92 24.22 0.42
C CYS A 259 4.18 23.00 -0.15
N TYR A 260 4.55 21.79 0.27
CA TYR A 260 3.87 20.57 -0.17
C TYR A 260 2.45 20.47 0.36
N MET A 261 2.19 20.83 1.63
CA MET A 261 0.83 20.83 2.20
C MET A 261 -0.08 21.88 1.57
N GLU A 262 0.43 23.07 1.24
CA GLU A 262 -0.32 24.11 0.52
C GLU A 262 -0.68 23.62 -0.90
N ARG A 263 0.23 22.94 -1.59
CA ARG A 263 -0.05 22.30 -2.88
C ARG A 263 -1.09 21.19 -2.76
N ALA A 264 -1.02 20.37 -1.70
CA ALA A 264 -2.02 19.34 -1.43
C ALA A 264 -3.41 19.96 -1.22
N LEU A 265 -3.50 21.03 -0.42
CA LEU A 265 -4.74 21.76 -0.21
C LEU A 265 -5.28 22.36 -1.53
N ALA A 266 -4.42 22.95 -2.33
CA ALA A 266 -4.81 23.54 -3.62
C ALA A 266 -5.38 22.50 -4.60
N VAL A 267 -4.85 21.29 -4.60
CA VAL A 267 -5.33 20.18 -5.45
C VAL A 267 -6.75 19.76 -5.06
N VAL A 268 -7.09 19.73 -3.77
CA VAL A 268 -8.40 19.26 -3.29
C VAL A 268 -9.43 20.37 -3.11
N ALA A 269 -9.01 21.63 -3.03
CA ALA A 269 -9.90 22.78 -2.78
C ALA A 269 -11.08 22.91 -3.75
N PRO A 270 -10.94 22.62 -5.08
CA PRO A 270 -12.06 22.71 -6.01
C PRO A 270 -13.15 21.64 -5.82
N TYR A 271 -12.89 20.58 -5.03
CA TYR A 271 -13.73 19.40 -4.95
C TYR A 271 -14.46 19.33 -3.61
N SER A 272 -15.76 19.64 -3.59
CA SER A 272 -16.58 19.61 -2.37
C SER A 272 -16.68 18.23 -1.71
N GLN A 273 -16.58 17.15 -2.50
CA GLN A 273 -16.53 15.77 -1.99
C GLN A 273 -15.23 15.45 -1.24
N MET A 274 -14.18 16.27 -1.36
CA MET A 274 -12.90 16.13 -0.68
C MET A 274 -12.75 17.07 0.54
N ILE A 275 -13.86 17.43 1.17
CA ILE A 275 -13.87 18.34 2.33
C ILE A 275 -13.11 17.76 3.54
N TYR A 276 -13.04 16.43 3.65
CA TYR A 276 -12.27 15.75 4.68
C TYR A 276 -10.76 16.01 4.49
N GLU A 277 -10.26 15.80 3.29
CA GLU A 277 -8.86 16.01 2.91
C GLU A 277 -8.46 17.49 3.02
N GLN A 278 -9.36 18.40 2.67
CA GLN A 278 -9.14 19.84 2.85
C GLN A 278 -8.92 20.18 4.34
N ASN A 279 -9.74 19.63 5.25
CA ASN A 279 -9.59 19.90 6.68
C ASN A 279 -8.40 19.16 7.30
N LEU A 280 -8.00 18.00 6.76
CA LEU A 280 -6.76 17.34 7.13
C LEU A 280 -5.53 18.21 6.76
N CYS A 281 -5.48 18.74 5.53
CA CYS A 281 -4.44 19.69 5.13
C CYS A 281 -4.39 20.92 6.03
N LYS A 282 -5.56 21.48 6.38
CA LYS A 282 -5.62 22.64 7.29
C LYS A 282 -5.05 22.28 8.67
N ALA A 283 -5.36 21.10 9.21
CA ALA A 283 -4.79 20.65 10.48
C ALA A 283 -3.25 20.57 10.42
N ASN A 284 -2.71 19.94 9.36
CA ASN A 284 -1.28 19.81 9.16
C ASN A 284 -0.59 21.18 8.93
N LEU A 285 -1.21 22.07 8.14
CA LEU A 285 -0.71 23.44 7.97
C LEU A 285 -0.80 24.24 9.26
N GLY A 286 -1.83 24.03 10.07
CA GLY A 286 -1.96 24.64 11.38
C GLY A 286 -0.78 24.32 12.28
N GLU A 287 -0.37 23.04 12.34
CA GLU A 287 0.84 22.61 13.05
C GLU A 287 2.10 23.29 12.51
N LEU A 288 2.31 23.24 11.18
CA LEU A 288 3.47 23.88 10.56
C LEU A 288 3.52 25.38 10.82
N TYR A 289 2.38 26.05 10.89
CA TYR A 289 2.31 27.48 11.25
C TYR A 289 2.61 27.73 12.72
N VAL A 290 2.23 26.81 13.64
CA VAL A 290 2.70 26.84 15.04
C VAL A 290 4.22 26.77 15.08
N LEU A 291 4.81 25.78 14.38
CA LEU A 291 6.27 25.56 14.38
C LEU A 291 7.08 26.67 13.70
N THR A 292 6.45 27.46 12.83
CA THR A 292 7.07 28.58 12.09
C THR A 292 6.63 29.95 12.61
N ASP A 293 6.06 30.03 13.82
CA ASP A 293 5.61 31.24 14.52
C ASP A 293 4.59 32.10 13.75
N LYS A 294 3.85 31.51 12.82
CA LYS A 294 2.69 32.15 12.15
C LYS A 294 1.42 31.94 12.94
N LEU A 295 1.39 32.42 14.20
CA LEU A 295 0.41 32.02 15.22
C LEU A 295 -1.04 32.38 14.86
N ASP A 296 -1.29 33.49 14.17
CA ASP A 296 -2.65 33.87 13.73
C ASP A 296 -3.19 32.91 12.66
N SER A 297 -2.34 32.55 11.70
CA SER A 297 -2.71 31.55 10.68
C SER A 297 -2.92 30.18 11.29
N ALA A 298 -2.06 29.77 12.22
CA ALA A 298 -2.20 28.53 12.97
C ALA A 298 -3.54 28.46 13.69
N GLN A 299 -3.91 29.52 14.42
CA GLN A 299 -5.19 29.64 15.14
C GLN A 299 -6.39 29.46 14.21
N LEU A 300 -6.35 30.13 13.03
CA LEU A 300 -7.43 30.05 12.04
C LEU A 300 -7.59 28.63 11.50
N TYR A 301 -6.50 28.02 11.03
CA TYR A 301 -6.52 26.71 10.40
C TYR A 301 -6.87 25.59 11.38
N LEU A 302 -6.32 25.64 12.61
CA LEU A 302 -6.63 24.67 13.65
C LEU A 302 -8.10 24.77 14.10
N ASN A 303 -8.64 25.98 14.27
CA ASN A 303 -10.04 26.17 14.64
C ASN A 303 -10.99 25.67 13.55
N ASP A 304 -10.72 25.95 12.26
CA ASP A 304 -11.53 25.47 11.16
C ASP A 304 -11.58 23.94 11.11
N SER A 305 -10.41 23.31 11.20
CA SER A 305 -10.29 21.85 11.20
C SER A 305 -10.96 21.22 12.42
N TYR A 306 -10.80 21.83 13.61
CA TYR A 306 -11.43 21.35 14.84
C TYR A 306 -12.95 21.36 14.75
N ARG A 307 -13.54 22.45 14.23
CA ARG A 307 -15.02 22.53 14.02
C ARG A 307 -15.52 21.42 13.12
N PHE A 308 -14.80 21.17 12.01
CA PHE A 308 -15.17 20.13 11.07
C PHE A 308 -15.10 18.74 11.69
N PHE A 309 -13.95 18.37 12.29
CA PHE A 309 -13.76 17.04 12.86
C PHE A 309 -14.59 16.81 14.15
N SER A 310 -14.88 17.87 14.90
CA SER A 310 -15.82 17.82 16.02
C SER A 310 -17.24 17.52 15.55
N GLY A 311 -17.69 18.15 14.46
CA GLY A 311 -19.00 17.87 13.83
C GLY A 311 -19.14 16.43 13.35
N MET A 312 -18.03 15.78 12.97
CA MET A 312 -17.96 14.37 12.59
C MET A 312 -17.75 13.41 13.79
N ASN A 313 -17.57 13.92 15.01
CA ASN A 313 -17.16 13.16 16.20
C ASN A 313 -15.86 12.33 15.96
N ASN A 314 -14.93 12.87 15.15
CA ASN A 314 -13.65 12.20 14.88
C ASN A 314 -12.64 12.50 15.99
N ARG A 315 -12.64 11.63 17.00
CA ARG A 315 -11.84 11.81 18.23
C ARG A 315 -10.34 11.82 17.98
N SER A 316 -9.84 11.01 17.06
CA SER A 316 -8.42 10.97 16.72
C SER A 316 -7.93 12.29 16.10
N ALA A 317 -8.68 12.83 15.14
CA ALA A 317 -8.36 14.12 14.54
C ALA A 317 -8.48 15.26 15.56
N MET A 318 -9.51 15.23 16.41
CA MET A 318 -9.64 16.20 17.50
C MET A 318 -8.45 16.14 18.46
N TYR A 319 -8.02 14.94 18.86
CA TYR A 319 -6.86 14.75 19.73
C TYR A 319 -5.59 15.34 19.12
N TYR A 320 -5.35 15.09 17.82
CA TYR A 320 -4.24 15.68 17.10
C TYR A 320 -4.30 17.21 17.11
N ILE A 321 -5.43 17.79 16.72
CA ILE A 321 -5.59 19.26 16.65
C ILE A 321 -5.48 19.91 18.03
N GLU A 322 -6.08 19.32 19.07
CA GLU A 322 -5.95 19.80 20.45
C GLU A 322 -4.51 19.74 20.93
N THR A 323 -3.74 18.75 20.50
CA THR A 323 -2.29 18.67 20.78
C THR A 323 -1.56 19.88 20.19
N GLN A 324 -1.86 20.26 18.94
CA GLN A 324 -1.28 21.43 18.31
C GLN A 324 -1.72 22.74 19.00
N MET A 325 -2.96 22.82 19.44
CA MET A 325 -3.49 23.97 20.17
C MET A 325 -2.82 24.16 21.55
N ILE A 326 -2.32 23.09 22.19
CA ILE A 326 -1.51 23.20 23.42
C ILE A 326 -0.24 23.99 23.12
N GLU A 327 0.52 23.58 22.10
CA GLU A 327 1.76 24.28 21.73
C GLU A 327 1.49 25.71 21.26
N LEU A 328 0.42 25.93 20.48
CA LEU A 328 0.00 27.27 20.10
C LEU A 328 -0.24 28.17 21.33
N ALA A 329 -0.98 27.68 22.34
CA ALA A 329 -1.24 28.43 23.56
C ALA A 329 0.06 28.75 24.34
N LEU A 330 1.00 27.79 24.40
CA LEU A 330 2.30 27.99 25.04
C LEU A 330 3.12 29.09 24.34
N ARG A 331 3.14 29.10 22.99
CA ARG A 331 3.85 30.13 22.21
C ARG A 331 3.19 31.51 22.31
N GLN A 332 1.86 31.56 22.51
CA GLN A 332 1.13 32.78 22.78
C GLN A 332 1.27 33.26 24.26
N GLY A 333 1.93 32.48 25.13
CA GLY A 333 2.10 32.78 26.54
C GLY A 333 0.87 32.47 27.40
N ASP A 334 -0.19 31.82 26.86
CA ASP A 334 -1.37 31.44 27.61
C ASP A 334 -1.26 30.03 28.21
N VAL A 335 -0.42 29.92 29.24
CA VAL A 335 -0.20 28.68 29.99
C VAL A 335 -1.51 28.15 30.62
N SER A 336 -2.43 29.06 30.96
CA SER A 336 -3.73 28.67 31.53
C SER A 336 -4.61 27.96 30.52
N LEU A 337 -4.62 28.42 29.27
CA LEU A 337 -5.33 27.76 28.18
C LEU A 337 -4.71 26.39 27.89
N ALA A 338 -3.38 26.30 27.79
CA ALA A 338 -2.67 25.05 27.61
C ALA A 338 -3.02 24.02 28.71
N SER A 339 -3.04 24.43 29.99
CA SER A 339 -3.43 23.60 31.12
C SER A 339 -4.86 23.04 30.99
N ARG A 340 -5.83 23.89 30.61
CA ARG A 340 -7.22 23.47 30.37
C ARG A 340 -7.33 22.45 29.22
N MET A 341 -6.57 22.64 28.16
CA MET A 341 -6.55 21.72 27.03
C MET A 341 -5.95 20.36 27.41
N ILE A 342 -4.84 20.36 28.15
CA ILE A 342 -4.21 19.13 28.65
C ILE A 342 -5.19 18.31 29.50
N ALA A 343 -5.98 18.96 30.38
CA ALA A 343 -6.94 18.32 31.27
C ALA A 343 -8.17 17.75 30.52
N ARG A 344 -8.53 18.29 29.35
CA ARG A 344 -9.70 17.87 28.57
C ARG A 344 -9.43 16.64 27.70
N THR A 345 -8.20 16.46 27.29
CA THR A 345 -7.86 15.54 26.22
C THR A 345 -7.41 14.19 26.78
N VAL A 346 -8.33 13.24 26.81
CA VAL A 346 -8.02 11.83 27.10
C VAL A 346 -8.21 11.05 25.80
N PRO A 347 -7.19 10.32 25.33
CA PRO A 347 -7.36 9.51 24.13
C PRO A 347 -8.27 8.32 24.44
N ASP A 348 -9.38 8.23 23.72
CA ASP A 348 -10.20 7.03 23.64
C ASP A 348 -9.77 6.21 22.42
N GLY A 349 -9.14 5.07 22.64
CA GLY A 349 -8.79 4.14 21.59
C GLY A 349 -7.30 4.14 21.23
N HIS A 350 -6.97 3.51 20.11
CA HIS A 350 -5.61 3.41 19.61
C HIS A 350 -5.19 4.74 18.95
N VAL A 351 -4.24 5.44 19.56
CA VAL A 351 -3.64 6.68 19.04
C VAL A 351 -2.31 6.30 18.38
N ASP A 352 -2.04 6.88 17.22
CA ASP A 352 -0.79 6.70 16.51
C ASP A 352 0.44 7.10 17.35
N ALA A 353 1.52 6.31 17.27
CA ALA A 353 2.72 6.53 18.07
C ALA A 353 3.37 7.91 17.80
N ASN A 354 3.32 8.39 16.55
CA ASN A 354 3.86 9.72 16.21
C ASN A 354 3.05 10.84 16.88
N MET A 355 1.71 10.70 16.94
CA MET A 355 0.87 11.67 17.66
C MET A 355 1.18 11.70 19.16
N ILE A 356 1.41 10.52 19.75
CA ILE A 356 1.81 10.42 21.17
C ILE A 356 3.14 11.11 21.37
N ASN A 357 4.08 10.91 20.45
CA ASN A 357 5.41 11.52 20.50
C ASN A 357 5.33 13.06 20.45
N ILE A 358 4.63 13.62 19.47
CA ILE A 358 4.43 15.07 19.35
C ILE A 358 3.82 15.64 20.64
N ARG A 359 2.80 14.96 21.17
CA ARG A 359 2.18 15.39 22.43
C ARG A 359 3.16 15.33 23.60
N ASN A 360 4.00 14.30 23.69
CA ASN A 360 5.03 14.23 24.74
C ASN A 360 6.00 15.41 24.66
N GLN A 361 6.43 15.83 23.48
CA GLN A 361 7.28 17.00 23.29
C GLN A 361 6.59 18.29 23.76
N TYR A 362 5.31 18.48 23.45
CA TYR A 362 4.58 19.67 23.89
C TYR A 362 4.24 19.64 25.39
N LEU A 363 4.00 18.47 25.97
CA LEU A 363 3.86 18.32 27.43
C LEU A 363 5.19 18.56 28.15
N GLN A 364 6.32 18.11 27.58
CA GLN A 364 7.64 18.50 28.10
C GLN A 364 7.78 20.00 28.13
N HIS A 365 7.50 20.70 27.02
CA HIS A 365 7.59 22.17 26.93
C HIS A 365 6.66 22.86 27.96
N TYR A 366 5.41 22.38 28.12
CA TYR A 366 4.50 22.89 29.15
C TYR A 366 5.07 22.73 30.55
N PHE A 367 5.60 21.57 30.93
CA PHE A 367 6.15 21.32 32.25
C PHE A 367 7.45 22.08 32.51
N GLU A 368 8.25 22.34 31.49
CA GLU A 368 9.41 23.25 31.60
C GLU A 368 8.96 24.67 31.90
N GLN A 369 7.99 25.21 31.17
CA GLN A 369 7.47 26.56 31.40
C GLN A 369 6.79 26.72 32.76
N THR A 370 6.18 25.65 33.30
CA THR A 370 5.56 25.67 34.63
C THR A 370 6.52 25.34 35.77
N GLY A 371 7.79 25.00 35.48
CA GLY A 371 8.81 24.68 36.48
C GLY A 371 8.74 23.27 37.05
N ASP A 372 7.88 22.40 36.53
CA ASP A 372 7.82 20.97 36.91
C ASP A 372 8.83 20.14 36.10
N TYR A 373 10.10 20.35 36.40
CA TYR A 373 11.20 19.68 35.69
C TYR A 373 11.18 18.17 35.83
N ARG A 374 10.55 17.61 36.87
CA ARG A 374 10.42 16.17 37.04
C ARG A 374 9.54 15.57 35.94
N ARG A 375 8.37 16.16 35.71
CA ARG A 375 7.45 15.70 34.64
C ARG A 375 8.04 16.01 33.27
N ALA A 376 8.69 17.15 33.08
CA ALA A 376 9.37 17.46 31.84
C ALA A 376 10.38 16.36 31.46
N TYR A 377 11.21 15.93 32.43
CA TYR A 377 12.18 14.84 32.24
C TYR A 377 11.50 13.49 31.91
N GLU A 378 10.37 13.17 32.55
CA GLU A 378 9.62 11.93 32.26
C GLU A 378 9.11 11.90 30.81
N TYR A 379 8.62 13.04 30.27
CA TYR A 379 8.19 13.15 28.88
C TYR A 379 9.35 13.12 27.89
N LEU A 380 10.47 13.78 28.18
CA LEU A 380 11.68 13.69 27.38
C LEU A 380 12.21 12.27 27.27
N ARG A 381 12.21 11.51 28.38
CA ARG A 381 12.64 10.10 28.37
C ARG A 381 11.76 9.25 27.46
N ARG A 382 10.45 9.44 27.48
CA ARG A 382 9.52 8.72 26.59
C ARG A 382 9.80 9.01 25.11
N ASP A 383 10.11 10.26 24.78
CA ASP A 383 10.51 10.64 23.42
C ASP A 383 11.79 9.92 23.00
N GLN A 384 12.80 9.84 23.87
CA GLN A 384 14.06 9.14 23.59
C GLN A 384 13.85 7.64 23.40
N GLU A 385 13.07 6.98 24.24
CA GLU A 385 12.75 5.55 24.12
C GLU A 385 12.11 5.22 22.76
N LEU A 386 11.22 6.08 22.26
CA LEU A 386 10.61 5.91 20.95
C LEU A 386 11.63 6.10 19.81
N ASN A 387 12.47 7.13 19.89
CA ASN A 387 13.50 7.39 18.88
C ASN A 387 14.52 6.24 18.80
N ASP A 388 14.88 5.63 19.93
CA ASP A 388 15.76 4.45 19.97
C ASP A 388 15.10 3.23 19.32
N SER A 389 13.79 3.05 19.50
CA SER A 389 13.02 1.99 18.85
C SER A 389 13.03 2.15 17.32
N ILE A 390 12.79 3.36 16.81
CA ILE A 390 12.84 3.68 15.38
C ILE A 390 14.24 3.41 14.81
N ARG A 391 15.29 3.79 15.52
CA ARG A 391 16.68 3.55 15.11
C ARG A 391 16.99 2.05 15.00
N ASN A 392 16.53 1.26 15.95
CA ASN A 392 16.72 -0.19 15.94
C ASN A 392 16.01 -0.82 14.74
N GLU A 393 14.81 -0.39 14.42
CA GLU A 393 14.07 -0.86 13.25
C GLU A 393 14.75 -0.46 11.94
N GLN A 394 15.31 0.74 11.86
CA GLN A 394 16.11 1.18 10.71
C GLN A 394 17.31 0.25 10.47
N ILE A 395 18.03 -0.14 11.54
CA ILE A 395 19.15 -1.08 11.45
C ILE A 395 18.69 -2.44 10.95
N ARG A 396 17.61 -3.00 11.52
CA ARG A 396 17.03 -4.28 11.07
C ARG A 396 16.67 -4.25 9.58
N THR A 397 16.00 -3.19 9.14
CA THR A 397 15.63 -3.03 7.73
C THR A 397 16.85 -3.00 6.82
N ARG A 398 17.90 -2.29 7.23
CA ARG A 398 19.14 -2.20 6.44
C ARG A 398 19.85 -3.55 6.32
N VAL A 399 19.88 -4.32 7.40
CA VAL A 399 20.44 -5.68 7.39
C VAL A 399 19.63 -6.59 6.47
N ALA A 400 18.30 -6.58 6.57
CA ALA A 400 17.42 -7.37 5.72
C ALA A 400 17.56 -7.01 4.22
N GLU A 401 17.74 -5.73 3.90
CA GLU A 401 18.02 -5.28 2.53
C GLU A 401 19.34 -5.79 1.97
N LEU A 402 20.39 -5.76 2.77
CA LEU A 402 21.69 -6.28 2.37
C LEU A 402 21.64 -7.80 2.13
N ASP A 403 20.95 -8.53 2.99
CA ASP A 403 20.74 -9.98 2.84
C ASP A 403 19.93 -10.28 1.57
N MET A 404 18.87 -9.52 1.30
CA MET A 404 18.08 -9.69 0.08
C MET A 404 18.90 -9.40 -1.19
N ARG A 405 19.72 -8.35 -1.21
CA ARG A 405 20.62 -8.05 -2.35
C ARG A 405 21.61 -9.18 -2.55
N TYR A 406 22.25 -9.63 -1.47
CA TYR A 406 23.19 -10.75 -1.53
C TYR A 406 22.53 -12.02 -2.09
N SER A 407 21.30 -12.33 -1.66
CA SER A 407 20.54 -13.48 -2.16
C SER A 407 20.20 -13.35 -3.64
N GLN A 408 19.78 -12.16 -4.07
CA GLN A 408 19.47 -11.88 -5.48
C GLN A 408 20.71 -11.98 -6.36
N ASP A 409 21.81 -11.39 -5.96
CA ASP A 409 23.08 -11.46 -6.67
C ASP A 409 23.58 -12.93 -6.80
N THR A 410 23.41 -13.72 -5.73
CA THR A 410 23.75 -15.15 -5.74
C THR A 410 22.86 -15.93 -6.71
N ILE A 411 21.56 -15.63 -6.79
CA ILE A 411 20.63 -16.28 -7.72
C ILE A 411 20.99 -15.91 -9.17
N VAL A 412 21.27 -14.63 -9.44
CA VAL A 412 21.68 -14.16 -10.77
C VAL A 412 22.99 -14.85 -11.17
N MET A 413 24.00 -14.87 -10.32
CA MET A 413 25.28 -15.52 -10.56
C MET A 413 25.13 -17.03 -10.84
N ARG A 414 24.28 -17.73 -10.06
CA ARG A 414 24.00 -19.16 -10.32
C ARG A 414 23.30 -19.36 -11.66
N ARG A 415 22.41 -18.47 -12.06
CA ARG A 415 21.69 -18.52 -13.34
C ARG A 415 22.63 -18.28 -14.51
N GLU A 416 23.53 -17.32 -14.39
CA GLU A 416 24.57 -17.03 -15.40
C GLU A 416 25.51 -18.24 -15.57
N LEU A 417 25.98 -18.83 -14.48
CA LEU A 417 26.79 -20.06 -14.51
C LEU A 417 26.07 -21.25 -15.18
N LEU A 418 24.76 -21.39 -14.92
CA LEU A 418 23.94 -22.43 -15.55
C LEU A 418 23.78 -22.20 -17.05
N ILE A 419 23.54 -20.95 -17.48
CA ILE A 419 23.45 -20.57 -18.90
C ILE A 419 24.81 -20.80 -19.60
N GLU A 420 25.88 -20.41 -18.96
CA GLU A 420 27.24 -20.63 -19.50
C GLU A 420 27.56 -22.12 -19.66
N LYS A 421 27.22 -22.94 -18.66
CA LYS A 421 27.36 -24.40 -18.71
C LYS A 421 26.53 -25.00 -19.85
N GLN A 422 25.24 -24.64 -19.96
CA GLN A 422 24.37 -25.12 -21.03
C GLN A 422 24.86 -24.67 -22.40
N SER A 423 25.35 -23.44 -22.53
CA SER A 423 25.94 -22.96 -23.78
C SER A 423 27.20 -23.73 -24.17
N GLY A 424 28.01 -24.09 -23.18
CA GLY A 424 29.19 -24.95 -23.37
C GLY A 424 28.80 -26.35 -23.85
N GLU A 425 27.83 -26.99 -23.20
CA GLU A 425 27.31 -28.30 -23.59
C GLU A 425 26.70 -28.30 -24.99
N MET A 426 25.96 -27.24 -25.36
CA MET A 426 25.43 -27.07 -26.73
C MET A 426 26.52 -26.89 -27.78
N LYS A 427 27.62 -26.20 -27.47
CA LYS A 427 28.76 -26.09 -28.37
C LYS A 427 29.43 -27.44 -28.61
N VAL A 428 29.62 -28.23 -27.53
CA VAL A 428 30.16 -29.59 -27.63
C VAL A 428 29.26 -30.50 -28.46
N LEU A 429 27.95 -30.48 -28.23
CA LEU A 429 26.94 -31.24 -28.99
C LEU A 429 26.95 -30.86 -30.47
N ARG A 430 27.06 -29.57 -30.80
CA ARG A 430 27.19 -29.13 -32.22
C ARG A 430 28.50 -29.65 -32.85
N LEU A 431 29.59 -29.53 -32.12
CA LEU A 431 30.89 -30.01 -32.66
C LEU A 431 30.86 -31.52 -32.92
N THR A 432 30.30 -32.30 -31.97
CA THR A 432 30.16 -33.76 -32.16
C THR A 432 29.20 -34.08 -33.32
N SER A 433 28.10 -33.37 -33.47
CA SER A 433 27.22 -33.56 -34.63
C SER A 433 27.87 -33.23 -35.97
N TYR A 434 28.71 -32.21 -36.05
CA TYR A 434 29.51 -31.91 -37.24
C TYR A 434 30.53 -33.00 -37.55
N ILE A 435 31.23 -33.55 -36.53
CA ILE A 435 32.15 -34.66 -36.65
C ILE A 435 31.46 -35.90 -37.22
N TRP A 436 30.29 -36.24 -36.69
CA TRP A 436 29.48 -37.33 -37.18
C TRP A 436 28.98 -37.12 -38.62
N ALA A 437 28.56 -35.91 -38.95
CA ALA A 437 28.13 -35.55 -40.30
C ALA A 437 29.31 -35.73 -41.32
N ILE A 438 30.49 -35.26 -40.96
CA ILE A 438 31.72 -35.41 -41.79
C ILE A 438 32.08 -36.91 -41.93
N ALA A 439 32.02 -37.68 -40.85
CA ALA A 439 32.28 -39.10 -40.86
C ALA A 439 31.30 -39.87 -41.75
N CYS A 440 30.02 -39.54 -41.70
CA CYS A 440 28.99 -40.11 -42.60
C CYS A 440 29.26 -39.78 -44.07
N VAL A 441 29.60 -38.53 -44.38
CA VAL A 441 29.93 -38.14 -45.77
C VAL A 441 31.18 -38.84 -46.25
N GLY A 442 32.20 -38.97 -45.40
CA GLY A 442 33.43 -39.69 -45.71
C GLY A 442 33.19 -41.20 -45.95
N SER A 443 32.33 -41.82 -45.15
CA SER A 443 31.94 -43.22 -45.30
C SER A 443 31.19 -43.48 -46.64
N ILE A 444 30.35 -42.57 -47.04
CA ILE A 444 29.62 -42.62 -48.31
C ILE A 444 30.60 -42.47 -49.49
N ALA A 445 31.57 -41.56 -49.38
CA ALA A 445 32.60 -41.34 -50.42
C ALA A 445 33.54 -42.53 -50.62
N VAL A 446 33.71 -43.39 -49.62
CA VAL A 446 34.54 -44.61 -49.72
C VAL A 446 33.75 -45.80 -50.33
N LEU A 447 32.43 -45.74 -50.34
CA LEU A 447 31.51 -46.77 -50.83
C LEU A 447 31.22 -46.58 -52.37
N PHE A 448 31.55 -45.44 -52.92
CA PHE A 448 31.51 -45.13 -54.35
C PHE A 448 32.92 -45.04 -54.96
#